data_c592edb1f7dd0166fe02c780705a9fd8
#
_entry.id   c592edb1f7dd0166fe02c780705a9fd8
#
_cell.length_a   1.000
_cell.length_b   1.000
_cell.length_c   1.000
_cell.angle_alpha   90.00
_cell.angle_beta   90.00
_cell.angle_gamma   90.00
#
_symmetry.space_group_name_H-M   'P 1'
#
loop_
_entity.id
_entity.type
_entity.pdbx_description
1 polymer ?
#
loop_
_entity_poly.entity_id
_entity_poly.type
_entity_poly.pdbx_seq_one_letter_code
_entity_poly.pdbx_strand_id
1 'polypeptide(L)'
;MKKTALVTGATSGIGRATAIRLANEGYNLVICGRRMNLLNELSNQLSDLAQIHCLSFDVSVKEEVFEAIDSLPEAFKTIDVLVNNAGNAHGLSSFQDGDTDDWEAMIDIN
;
A
#
# COMPACT_ATOMS: atom_id res chain seq x y z
N MET A 1 3.11 -10.02 -16.47
CA MET A 1 2.32 -9.88 -15.23
C MET A 1 2.59 -8.54 -14.60
N LYS A 2 1.53 -7.90 -14.15
CA LYS A 2 1.68 -6.63 -13.45
C LYS A 2 2.22 -6.85 -12.03
N LYS A 3 3.12 -5.99 -11.61
CA LYS A 3 3.60 -5.98 -10.24
C LYS A 3 2.63 -5.21 -9.36
N THR A 4 2.64 -5.52 -8.08
CA THR A 4 1.78 -4.89 -7.08
C THR A 4 2.63 -4.07 -6.12
N ALA A 5 2.21 -2.83 -5.90
CA ALA A 5 2.82 -1.94 -4.92
C ALA A 5 1.85 -1.67 -3.78
N LEU A 6 2.35 -1.65 -2.56
CA LEU A 6 1.59 -1.24 -1.39
C LEU A 6 2.07 0.14 -0.96
N VAL A 7 1.16 1.11 -0.88
CA VAL A 7 1.49 2.49 -0.56
C VAL A 7 0.77 2.89 0.73
N THR A 8 1.52 3.24 1.76
CA THR A 8 0.95 3.76 3.00
C THR A 8 0.82 5.28 2.92
N GLY A 9 -0.12 5.84 3.68
CA GLY A 9 -0.39 7.28 3.63
C GLY A 9 -0.83 7.74 2.25
N ALA A 10 -1.62 6.90 1.55
CA ALA A 10 -1.92 7.11 0.14
C ALA A 10 -2.94 8.22 -0.12
N THR A 11 -3.60 8.73 0.91
CA THR A 11 -4.69 9.70 0.72
C THR A 11 -4.25 11.15 0.74
N SER A 12 -2.99 11.44 1.00
CA SER A 12 -2.53 12.82 1.09
C SER A 12 -1.11 12.99 0.58
N GLY A 13 -0.82 14.19 0.08
CA GLY A 13 0.52 14.63 -0.25
C GLY A 13 1.27 13.70 -1.20
N ILE A 14 2.49 13.38 -0.82
CA ILE A 14 3.40 12.57 -1.61
C ILE A 14 2.88 11.15 -1.81
N GLY A 15 2.21 10.59 -0.80
CA GLY A 15 1.65 9.24 -0.90
C GLY A 15 0.61 9.13 -2.01
N ARG A 16 -0.27 10.12 -2.08
CA ARG A 16 -1.30 10.16 -3.14
C ARG A 16 -0.65 10.32 -4.52
N ALA A 17 0.29 11.24 -4.65
CA ALA A 17 0.99 11.46 -5.91
C ALA A 17 1.75 10.20 -6.35
N THR A 18 2.37 9.51 -5.39
CA THR A 18 3.09 8.26 -5.68
C THR A 18 2.14 7.16 -6.16
N ALA A 19 0.98 7.01 -5.51
CA ALA A 19 -0.01 6.03 -5.93
C ALA A 19 -0.49 6.29 -7.37
N ILE A 20 -0.78 7.54 -7.68
CA ILE A 20 -1.21 7.93 -9.03
C ILE A 20 -0.11 7.59 -10.05
N ARG A 21 1.13 7.93 -9.74
CA ARG A 21 2.25 7.65 -10.64
C ARG A 21 2.44 6.15 -10.88
N LEU A 22 2.36 5.35 -9.81
CA LEU A 22 2.51 3.90 -9.93
C LEU A 22 1.40 3.29 -10.76
N ALA A 23 0.15 3.74 -10.58
CA ALA A 23 -0.96 3.27 -11.40
C ALA A 23 -0.72 3.58 -12.88
N ASN A 24 -0.23 4.78 -13.18
CA ASN A 24 0.09 5.19 -14.56
C ASN A 24 1.24 4.35 -15.14
N GLU A 25 2.14 3.86 -14.31
CA GLU A 25 3.25 3.01 -14.73
C GLU A 25 2.85 1.52 -14.85
N GLY A 26 1.60 1.20 -14.60
CA GLY A 26 1.08 -0.15 -14.78
C GLY A 26 1.10 -1.04 -13.56
N TYR A 27 1.35 -0.49 -12.37
CA TYR A 27 1.29 -1.27 -11.14
C TYR A 27 -0.16 -1.46 -10.69
N ASN A 28 -0.46 -2.65 -10.17
CA ASN A 28 -1.64 -2.81 -9.32
C ASN A 28 -1.29 -2.29 -7.93
N LEU A 29 -2.28 -1.79 -7.19
CA LEU A 29 -2.02 -1.09 -5.95
C LEU A 29 -2.82 -1.62 -4.79
N VAL A 30 -2.16 -1.71 -3.63
CA VAL A 30 -2.82 -1.76 -2.34
C VAL A 30 -2.59 -0.38 -1.71
N ILE A 31 -3.65 0.41 -1.55
CA ILE A 31 -3.54 1.75 -0.99
C ILE A 31 -4.04 1.74 0.44
N CYS A 32 -3.24 2.28 1.34
CA CYS A 32 -3.46 2.22 2.78
C CYS A 32 -3.60 3.60 3.37
N GLY A 33 -4.53 3.74 4.30
CA GLY A 33 -4.77 4.97 5.03
C GLY A 33 -5.77 4.72 6.14
N ARG A 34 -6.10 5.76 6.90
CA ARG A 34 -7.03 5.63 8.02
C ARG A 34 -8.47 5.96 7.64
N ARG A 35 -8.67 6.62 6.50
CA ARG A 35 -9.99 7.08 6.08
C ARG A 35 -10.43 6.35 4.82
N MET A 36 -11.32 5.38 5.01
CA MET A 36 -11.79 4.55 3.89
C MET A 36 -12.46 5.38 2.80
N ASN A 37 -13.19 6.45 3.15
CA ASN A 37 -13.83 7.29 2.15
C ASN A 37 -12.82 7.93 1.19
N LEU A 38 -11.67 8.38 1.70
CA LEU A 38 -10.63 8.98 0.86
C LEU A 38 -9.92 7.91 0.02
N LEU A 39 -9.72 6.72 0.57
CA LEU A 39 -9.17 5.60 -0.17
C LEU A 39 -10.09 5.21 -1.33
N ASN A 40 -11.38 5.17 -1.09
CA ASN A 40 -12.36 4.85 -2.13
C ASN A 40 -12.37 5.90 -3.24
N GLU A 41 -12.26 7.18 -2.89
CA GLU A 41 -12.16 8.23 -3.90
C GLU A 41 -10.94 8.02 -4.80
N LEU A 42 -9.79 7.75 -4.19
CA LEU A 42 -8.56 7.54 -4.95
C LEU A 42 -8.67 6.28 -5.81
N SER A 43 -9.23 5.21 -5.25
CA SER A 43 -9.45 3.97 -5.98
C SER A 43 -10.31 4.21 -7.22
N ASN A 44 -11.39 4.99 -7.09
CA ASN A 44 -12.27 5.30 -8.21
C ASN A 44 -11.54 6.10 -9.30
N GLN A 45 -10.66 7.02 -8.91
CA GLN A 45 -9.86 7.78 -9.87
C GLN A 45 -8.91 6.88 -10.66
N LEU A 46 -8.39 5.82 -10.05
CA LEU A 46 -7.35 4.99 -10.64
C LEU A 46 -7.86 3.69 -11.23
N SER A 47 -9.17 3.41 -11.10
CA SER A 47 -9.75 2.11 -11.49
C SER A 47 -9.59 1.79 -12.97
N ASP A 48 -9.49 2.79 -13.84
CA ASP A 48 -9.28 2.58 -15.27
C ASP A 48 -7.84 2.22 -15.60
N LEU A 49 -6.90 2.46 -14.69
CA LEU A 49 -5.47 2.27 -14.91
C LEU A 49 -4.96 0.95 -14.34
N ALA A 50 -5.53 0.50 -13.22
CA ALA A 50 -4.99 -0.62 -12.47
C ALA A 50 -6.05 -1.23 -11.57
N GLN A 51 -5.76 -2.43 -11.04
CA GLN A 51 -6.56 -3.02 -9.98
C GLN A 51 -6.12 -2.41 -8.66
N ILE A 52 -7.09 -1.96 -7.87
CA ILE A 52 -6.82 -1.24 -6.63
C ILE A 52 -7.53 -1.95 -5.47
N HIS A 53 -6.83 -2.19 -4.39
CA HIS A 53 -7.40 -2.68 -3.14
C HIS A 53 -7.13 -1.69 -2.03
N CYS A 54 -8.16 -1.35 -1.26
CA CYS A 54 -8.06 -0.39 -0.18
C CYS A 54 -7.97 -1.09 1.18
N LEU A 55 -7.01 -0.69 2.00
CA LEU A 55 -6.90 -1.16 3.39
C LEU A 55 -6.94 0.03 4.32
N SER A 56 -7.93 0.06 5.21
CA SER A 56 -8.05 1.11 6.22
C SER A 56 -7.53 0.60 7.55
N PHE A 57 -6.41 1.15 8.01
CA PHE A 57 -5.84 0.78 9.30
C PHE A 57 -4.83 1.85 9.73
N ASP A 58 -4.44 1.78 11.01
CA ASP A 58 -3.42 2.67 11.57
C ASP A 58 -2.07 1.97 11.49
N VAL A 59 -1.16 2.50 10.66
CA VAL A 59 0.17 1.90 10.45
C VAL A 59 1.04 1.95 11.69
N SER A 60 0.71 2.79 12.68
CA SER A 60 1.45 2.83 13.94
C SER A 60 1.09 1.70 14.89
N VAL A 61 0.01 0.97 14.60
CA VAL A 61 -0.46 -0.14 15.43
C VAL A 61 -0.08 -1.45 14.76
N LYS A 62 0.91 -2.13 15.31
CA LYS A 62 1.51 -3.33 14.70
C LYS A 62 0.47 -4.42 14.42
N GLU A 63 -0.45 -4.64 15.36
CA GLU A 63 -1.48 -5.68 15.21
C GLU A 63 -2.42 -5.36 14.05
N GLU A 64 -2.76 -4.09 13.86
CA GLU A 64 -3.60 -3.69 12.73
C GLU A 64 -2.89 -3.90 11.40
N VAL A 65 -1.58 -3.65 11.36
CA VAL A 65 -0.79 -3.89 10.16
C VAL A 65 -0.84 -5.36 9.76
N PHE A 66 -0.58 -6.26 10.71
CA PHE A 66 -0.60 -7.69 10.41
C PHE A 66 -1.97 -8.18 10.00
N GLU A 67 -3.03 -7.74 10.67
CA GLU A 67 -4.40 -8.11 10.31
C GLU A 67 -4.74 -7.63 8.91
N ALA A 68 -4.37 -6.40 8.57
CA ALA A 68 -4.66 -5.83 7.25
C ALA A 68 -3.95 -6.63 6.15
N ILE A 69 -2.67 -6.93 6.34
CA ILE A 69 -1.90 -7.69 5.35
C ILE A 69 -2.46 -9.10 5.20
N ASP A 70 -2.82 -9.75 6.30
CA ASP A 70 -3.43 -11.09 6.26
C ASP A 70 -4.76 -11.10 5.55
N SER A 71 -5.48 -9.99 5.55
CA SER A 71 -6.79 -9.88 4.91
C SER A 71 -6.73 -9.70 3.40
N LEU A 72 -5.55 -9.50 2.83
CA LEU A 72 -5.41 -9.23 1.40
C LEU A 72 -5.99 -10.38 0.57
N PRO A 73 -6.78 -10.05 -0.47
CA PRO A 73 -7.21 -11.05 -1.42
C PRO A 73 -6.02 -11.70 -2.14
N GLU A 74 -6.20 -12.89 -2.64
CA GLU A 74 -5.15 -13.65 -3.31
C GLU A 74 -4.46 -12.84 -4.40
N ALA A 75 -5.23 -12.07 -5.17
CA ALA A 75 -4.69 -11.25 -6.26
C ALA A 75 -3.69 -10.18 -5.79
N PHE A 76 -3.71 -9.83 -4.49
CA PHE A 76 -2.86 -8.79 -3.93
C PHE A 76 -1.89 -9.31 -2.86
N LYS A 77 -1.79 -10.61 -2.67
CA LYS A 77 -0.95 -11.16 -1.61
C LYS A 77 0.54 -11.05 -1.88
N THR A 78 0.94 -11.06 -3.13
CA THR A 78 2.33 -10.87 -3.49
C THR A 78 2.57 -9.39 -3.72
N ILE A 79 3.27 -8.76 -2.79
CA ILE A 79 3.64 -7.35 -2.87
C ILE A 79 5.07 -7.25 -3.35
N ASP A 80 5.27 -6.60 -4.48
CA ASP A 80 6.60 -6.46 -5.08
C ASP A 80 7.33 -5.22 -4.58
N VAL A 81 6.58 -4.15 -4.31
CA VAL A 81 7.15 -2.87 -3.89
C VAL A 81 6.36 -2.33 -2.70
N LEU A 82 7.08 -1.94 -1.64
CA LEU A 82 6.48 -1.26 -0.50
C LEU A 82 6.92 0.20 -0.51
N VAL A 83 5.95 1.11 -0.58
CA VAL A 83 6.19 2.55 -0.45
C VAL A 83 5.68 2.99 0.91
N ASN A 84 6.59 3.22 1.83
CA ASN A 84 6.25 3.63 3.18
C ASN A 84 6.28 5.16 3.29
N ASN A 85 5.13 5.78 3.08
CA ASN A 85 4.99 7.23 3.15
C ASN A 85 4.44 7.70 4.50
N ALA A 86 3.99 6.79 5.34
CA ALA A 86 3.29 7.16 6.57
C ALA A 86 4.23 7.57 7.72
N GLY A 87 5.51 7.42 7.58
CA GLY A 87 6.50 7.93 8.55
C GLY A 87 6.65 7.12 9.83
N ASN A 88 5.58 6.64 10.40
CA ASN A 88 5.58 5.90 11.68
C ASN A 88 5.21 4.43 11.51
N ALA A 89 5.57 3.83 10.40
CA ALA A 89 5.14 2.50 10.04
C ALA A 89 6.06 1.41 10.63
N HIS A 90 6.21 1.39 11.94
CA HIS A 90 7.05 0.39 12.62
C HIS A 90 6.58 -1.05 12.38
N GLY A 91 5.26 -1.23 12.29
CA GLY A 91 4.69 -2.54 12.01
C GLY A 91 5.07 -3.07 10.64
N LEU A 92 5.15 -2.19 9.64
CA LEU A 92 5.55 -2.57 8.29
C LEU A 92 7.03 -2.96 8.24
N SER A 93 7.89 -2.25 8.96
CA SER A 93 9.31 -2.61 9.05
C SER A 93 9.48 -4.00 9.65
N SER A 94 8.74 -4.29 10.72
CA SER A 94 8.79 -5.61 11.36
C SER A 94 8.27 -6.71 10.41
N PHE A 95 7.22 -6.42 9.66
CA PHE A 95 6.66 -7.35 8.70
C PHE A 95 7.68 -7.66 7.59
N GLN A 96 8.30 -6.62 7.04
CA GLN A 96 9.30 -6.77 5.99
C GLN A 96 10.50 -7.60 6.47
N ASP A 97 10.98 -7.34 7.69
CA ASP A 97 12.12 -8.05 8.26
C ASP A 97 11.82 -9.54 8.45
N GLY A 98 10.56 -9.87 8.74
CA GLY A 98 10.16 -11.25 8.96
C GLY A 98 9.87 -12.03 7.69
N ASP A 99 9.64 -11.35 6.58
CA ASP A 99 9.22 -11.96 5.31
C ASP A 99 9.84 -11.24 4.13
N THR A 100 11.17 -11.21 4.11
CA THR A 100 11.94 -10.43 3.16
C THR A 100 11.83 -10.92 1.72
N ASP A 101 11.47 -12.18 1.53
CA ASP A 101 11.39 -12.76 0.19
C ASP A 101 10.21 -12.23 -0.62
N ASP A 102 9.21 -11.64 0.05
CA ASP A 102 8.01 -11.14 -0.60
C ASP A 102 8.14 -9.68 -1.07
N TRP A 103 9.26 -9.02 -0.76
CA TRP A 103 9.45 -7.61 -1.07
C TRP A 103 10.65 -7.43 -2.01
N GLU A 104 10.43 -6.88 -3.21
CA GLU A 104 11.52 -6.53 -4.10
C GLU A 104 12.19 -5.22 -3.70
N ALA A 105 11.40 -4.28 -3.20
CA ALA A 105 11.92 -2.97 -2.84
C ALA A 105 11.07 -2.34 -1.75
N MET A 106 11.72 -1.57 -0.90
CA MET A 106 11.04 -0.71 0.06
C MET A 106 11.51 0.71 -0.17
N ILE A 107 10.57 1.61 -0.41
CA ILE A 107 10.85 3.04 -0.57
C ILE A 107 10.27 3.76 0.62
N ASP A 108 11.13 4.37 1.42
CA ASP A 108 10.73 5.10 2.62
C ASP A 108 10.81 6.59 2.32
N ILE A 109 9.64 7.23 2.25
CA ILE A 109 9.52 8.65 1.93
C ILE A 109 9.12 9.40 3.19
N ASN A 110 10.02 10.20 3.74
CA ASN A 110 9.75 11.03 4.91
C ASN A 110 10.09 12.48 4.65
#